data_ef3135a1703a02936c9b08c80017959a
#
_entry.id   ef3135a1703a02936c9b08c80017959a
#
_cell.length_a   1.000
_cell.length_b   1.000
_cell.length_c   1.000
_cell.angle_alpha   90.00
_cell.angle_beta   90.00
_cell.angle_gamma   90.00
#
_symmetry.space_group_name_H-M   'P 1'
#
loop_
_entity.id
_entity.type
_entity.pdbx_description
1 polymer ?
#
loop_
_entity_poly.entity_id
_entity_poly.type
_entity_poly.pdbx_seq_one_letter_code
_entity_poly.pdbx_strand_id
1 'polypeptide(L)'
;MDFRNDICSYIACEIETLNKLDIDAINDALNLILETHENHKRVFVFGNGGSSATASHFYNDFVKGLSEDIENKFRFHCLNDNIPTVMAIANDIGFEEIFRYQLRGVIEPGDIVLAISGSGNSMNIINAVEFAKEQGNKIIGLTGYSGGKLMELSDISLHAPVNSMQVTEDIHMIFDHLMMSVFYLHICGKSHICK
;
A
#
# COMPACT_ATOMS: atom_id res chain seq x y z
N MET A 1 35.65 -13.33 -2.96
CA MET A 1 34.71 -13.21 -1.83
C MET A 1 33.65 -14.30 -1.93
N ASP A 2 33.17 -14.79 -0.80
CA ASP A 2 32.04 -15.74 -0.76
C ASP A 2 30.90 -15.07 0.05
N PHE A 3 29.75 -14.83 -0.59
CA PHE A 3 28.60 -14.16 -0.02
C PHE A 3 27.45 -15.12 0.37
N ARG A 4 27.66 -16.44 0.29
CA ARG A 4 26.60 -17.43 0.49
C ARG A 4 25.94 -17.31 1.87
N ASN A 5 26.73 -17.07 2.93
CA ASN A 5 26.20 -16.94 4.29
C ASN A 5 25.29 -15.70 4.42
N ASP A 6 25.69 -14.56 3.83
CA ASP A 6 24.90 -13.34 3.86
C ASP A 6 23.59 -13.49 3.07
N ILE A 7 23.67 -14.16 1.90
CA ILE A 7 22.50 -14.50 1.09
C ILE A 7 21.52 -15.39 1.88
N CYS A 8 22.04 -16.46 2.50
CA CYS A 8 21.20 -17.36 3.31
C CYS A 8 20.57 -16.62 4.51
N SER A 9 21.31 -15.71 5.15
CA SER A 9 20.81 -14.92 6.29
C SER A 9 19.68 -13.99 5.86
N TYR A 10 19.78 -13.33 4.69
CA TYR A 10 18.72 -12.49 4.14
C TYR A 10 17.46 -13.31 3.88
N ILE A 11 17.58 -14.43 3.16
CA ILE A 11 16.46 -15.31 2.86
C ILE A 11 15.80 -15.86 4.13
N ALA A 12 16.60 -16.21 5.16
CA ALA A 12 16.07 -16.67 6.42
C ALA A 12 15.25 -15.59 7.15
N CYS A 13 15.72 -14.32 7.10
CA CYS A 13 15.01 -13.18 7.65
C CYS A 13 13.67 -12.95 6.96
N GLU A 14 13.63 -13.06 5.61
CA GLU A 14 12.37 -13.00 4.84
C GLU A 14 11.37 -14.07 5.29
N ILE A 15 11.81 -15.33 5.32
CA ILE A 15 10.97 -16.46 5.72
C ILE A 15 10.43 -16.28 7.15
N GLU A 16 11.28 -15.85 8.08
CA GLU A 16 10.88 -15.57 9.46
C GLU A 16 9.84 -14.46 9.53
N THR A 17 10.01 -13.39 8.76
CA THR A 17 9.08 -12.26 8.72
C THR A 17 7.74 -12.67 8.13
N LEU A 18 7.74 -13.43 7.04
CA LEU A 18 6.52 -13.97 6.42
C LEU A 18 5.69 -14.83 7.39
N ASN A 19 6.33 -15.65 8.21
CA ASN A 19 5.66 -16.48 9.19
C ASN A 19 5.03 -15.70 10.37
N LYS A 20 5.35 -14.41 10.50
CA LYS A 20 4.82 -13.52 11.55
C LYS A 20 3.72 -12.57 11.05
N LEU A 21 3.39 -12.61 9.76
CA LEU A 21 2.37 -11.74 9.20
C LEU A 21 0.99 -12.02 9.82
N ASP A 22 0.24 -10.95 10.08
CA ASP A 22 -1.13 -11.02 10.57
C ASP A 22 -2.09 -11.34 9.40
N ILE A 23 -2.51 -12.60 9.33
CA ILE A 23 -3.41 -13.10 8.28
C ILE A 23 -4.81 -12.47 8.40
N ASP A 24 -5.28 -12.19 9.62
CA ASP A 24 -6.58 -11.59 9.84
C ASP A 24 -6.59 -10.14 9.34
N ALA A 25 -5.54 -9.36 9.62
CA ALA A 25 -5.39 -8.01 9.08
C ALA A 25 -5.31 -8.00 7.54
N ILE A 26 -4.64 -8.98 6.92
CA ILE A 26 -4.60 -9.14 5.46
C ILE A 26 -6.00 -9.42 4.91
N ASN A 27 -6.74 -10.33 5.54
CA ASN A 27 -8.11 -10.65 5.16
C ASN A 27 -9.05 -9.44 5.29
N ASP A 28 -8.91 -8.65 6.36
CA ASP A 28 -9.70 -7.44 6.57
C ASP A 28 -9.38 -6.36 5.51
N ALA A 29 -8.11 -6.22 5.12
CA ALA A 29 -7.71 -5.31 4.04
C ALA A 29 -8.30 -5.74 2.69
N LEU A 30 -8.28 -7.04 2.36
CA LEU A 30 -8.93 -7.59 1.17
C LEU A 30 -10.43 -7.28 1.16
N ASN A 31 -11.13 -7.52 2.27
CA ASN A 31 -12.56 -7.25 2.37
C ASN A 31 -12.87 -5.75 2.21
N LEU A 32 -12.08 -4.86 2.80
CA LEU A 32 -12.26 -3.42 2.67
C LEU A 32 -12.03 -2.94 1.22
N ILE A 33 -11.01 -3.47 0.54
CA ILE A 33 -10.75 -3.15 -0.89
C ILE A 33 -11.88 -3.69 -1.77
N LEU A 34 -12.39 -4.90 -1.49
CA LEU A 34 -13.51 -5.48 -2.23
C LEU A 34 -14.80 -4.65 -2.05
N GLU A 35 -15.15 -4.30 -0.82
CA GLU A 35 -16.29 -3.42 -0.52
C GLU A 35 -16.16 -2.06 -1.24
N THR A 36 -14.97 -1.47 -1.24
CA THR A 36 -14.68 -0.22 -1.95
C THR A 36 -14.91 -0.36 -3.45
N HIS A 37 -14.46 -1.47 -4.04
CA HIS A 37 -14.65 -1.79 -5.44
C HIS A 37 -16.13 -1.99 -5.80
N GLU A 38 -16.88 -2.78 -5.02
CA GLU A 38 -18.30 -3.05 -5.22
C GLU A 38 -19.15 -1.77 -5.13
N ASN A 39 -18.77 -0.83 -4.27
CA ASN A 39 -19.39 0.48 -4.13
C ASN A 39 -18.91 1.51 -5.13
N HIS A 40 -18.11 1.12 -6.15
CA HIS A 40 -17.55 2.01 -7.18
C HIS A 40 -16.73 3.18 -6.61
N LYS A 41 -16.10 2.98 -5.45
CA LYS A 41 -15.25 3.95 -4.78
C LYS A 41 -13.77 3.78 -5.17
N ARG A 42 -12.94 4.71 -4.73
CA ARG A 42 -11.52 4.80 -5.13
C ARG A 42 -10.61 4.36 -3.99
N VAL A 43 -9.46 3.81 -4.37
CA VAL A 43 -8.33 3.56 -3.49
C VAL A 43 -7.21 4.54 -3.86
N PHE A 44 -6.85 5.44 -2.96
CA PHE A 44 -5.71 6.33 -3.14
C PHE A 44 -4.47 5.69 -2.53
N VAL A 45 -3.46 5.41 -3.36
CA VAL A 45 -2.22 4.76 -2.93
C VAL A 45 -1.03 5.70 -3.10
N PHE A 46 -0.13 5.74 -2.09
CA PHE A 46 1.06 6.58 -2.11
C PHE A 46 2.13 6.12 -1.12
N GLY A 47 3.38 6.52 -1.39
CA GLY A 47 4.54 6.26 -0.57
C GLY A 47 5.74 7.10 -0.98
N ASN A 48 6.87 6.97 -0.29
CA ASN A 48 8.12 7.64 -0.63
C ASN A 48 9.18 6.65 -1.12
N GLY A 49 10.08 7.04 -2.02
CA GLY A 49 11.20 6.22 -2.44
C GLY A 49 10.78 4.84 -2.96
N GLY A 50 11.28 3.74 -2.37
CA GLY A 50 10.87 2.38 -2.69
C GLY A 50 9.38 2.16 -2.50
N SER A 51 8.79 2.71 -1.43
CA SER A 51 7.35 2.68 -1.21
C SER A 51 6.54 3.40 -2.29
N SER A 52 7.11 4.40 -3.00
CA SER A 52 6.43 5.00 -4.17
C SER A 52 6.42 4.06 -5.36
N ALA A 53 7.48 3.28 -5.56
CA ALA A 53 7.52 2.25 -6.59
C ALA A 53 6.48 1.15 -6.30
N THR A 54 6.37 0.72 -5.04
CA THR A 54 5.31 -0.21 -4.59
C THR A 54 3.92 0.38 -4.83
N ALA A 55 3.69 1.67 -4.54
CA ALA A 55 2.41 2.33 -4.80
C ALA A 55 2.02 2.32 -6.29
N SER A 56 2.97 2.62 -7.18
CA SER A 56 2.76 2.53 -8.63
C SER A 56 2.56 1.08 -9.10
N HIS A 57 3.17 0.10 -8.42
CA HIS A 57 2.96 -1.32 -8.71
C HIS A 57 1.53 -1.75 -8.34
N PHE A 58 1.04 -1.42 -7.15
CA PHE A 58 -0.37 -1.62 -6.77
C PHE A 58 -1.33 -1.04 -7.81
N TYR A 59 -1.07 0.19 -8.27
CA TYR A 59 -1.89 0.80 -9.32
C TYR A 59 -1.91 -0.07 -10.59
N ASN A 60 -0.75 -0.49 -11.09
CA ASN A 60 -0.64 -1.33 -12.28
C ASN A 60 -1.39 -2.67 -12.11
N ASP A 61 -1.17 -3.35 -10.99
CA ASP A 61 -1.72 -4.69 -10.76
C ASP A 61 -3.24 -4.67 -10.61
N PHE A 62 -3.80 -3.68 -9.94
CA PHE A 62 -5.24 -3.56 -9.79
C PHE A 62 -5.95 -2.96 -11.01
N VAL A 63 -5.37 -1.93 -11.66
CA VAL A 63 -6.02 -1.22 -12.77
C VAL A 63 -5.86 -1.95 -14.10
N LYS A 64 -4.70 -2.56 -14.37
CA LYS A 64 -4.44 -3.35 -15.59
C LYS A 64 -4.54 -4.85 -15.31
N GLY A 65 -3.78 -5.36 -14.36
CA GLY A 65 -3.66 -6.79 -14.11
C GLY A 65 -5.00 -7.43 -13.78
N LEU A 66 -5.55 -7.13 -12.62
CA LEU A 66 -6.81 -7.70 -12.14
C LEU A 66 -8.02 -7.23 -12.95
N SER A 67 -8.03 -5.97 -13.39
CA SER A 67 -9.17 -5.37 -14.10
C SER A 67 -9.28 -5.75 -15.57
N GLU A 68 -8.32 -6.49 -16.13
CA GLU A 68 -8.35 -6.91 -17.55
C GLU A 68 -9.54 -7.81 -17.87
N ASP A 69 -9.88 -8.71 -16.96
CA ASP A 69 -10.87 -9.76 -17.13
C ASP A 69 -12.25 -9.43 -16.51
N ILE A 70 -12.44 -8.23 -15.96
CA ILE A 70 -13.70 -7.81 -15.30
C ILE A 70 -14.27 -6.54 -15.91
N GLU A 71 -15.62 -6.44 -15.98
CA GLU A 71 -16.32 -5.27 -16.52
C GLU A 71 -16.21 -4.06 -15.58
N ASN A 72 -16.48 -4.25 -14.30
CA ASN A 72 -16.32 -3.23 -13.27
C ASN A 72 -14.87 -3.19 -12.82
N LYS A 73 -14.11 -2.18 -13.27
CA LYS A 73 -12.67 -2.07 -13.00
C LYS A 73 -12.39 -1.48 -11.63
N PHE A 74 -11.31 -1.94 -11.00
CA PHE A 74 -10.78 -1.33 -9.79
C PHE A 74 -10.35 0.13 -10.05
N ARG A 75 -10.65 1.01 -9.11
CA ARG A 75 -10.39 2.46 -9.23
C ARG A 75 -9.26 2.87 -8.29
N PHE A 76 -8.05 2.40 -8.58
CA PHE A 76 -6.85 2.86 -7.88
C PHE A 76 -6.37 4.18 -8.46
N HIS A 77 -5.82 5.04 -7.61
CA HIS A 77 -5.20 6.31 -7.94
C HIS A 77 -3.86 6.42 -7.21
N CYS A 78 -2.75 6.34 -7.95
CA CYS A 78 -1.42 6.54 -7.40
C CYS A 78 -1.07 8.03 -7.38
N LEU A 79 -0.86 8.57 -6.18
CA LEU A 79 -0.53 9.99 -6.02
C LEU A 79 0.93 10.33 -6.34
N ASN A 80 1.75 9.30 -6.63
CA ASN A 80 3.14 9.48 -7.04
C ASN A 80 3.32 9.68 -8.56
N ASP A 81 2.32 9.31 -9.38
CA ASP A 81 2.52 9.15 -10.83
C ASP A 81 2.60 10.48 -11.58
N ASN A 82 1.97 11.55 -11.07
CA ASN A 82 2.09 12.87 -11.67
C ASN A 82 3.29 13.62 -11.08
N ILE A 83 4.48 13.28 -11.54
CA ILE A 83 5.75 13.87 -11.08
C ILE A 83 5.75 15.41 -11.15
N PRO A 84 5.32 16.08 -12.25
CA PRO A 84 5.24 17.54 -12.29
C PRO A 84 4.39 18.12 -11.15
N THR A 85 3.24 17.53 -10.85
CA THR A 85 2.38 17.97 -9.73
C THR A 85 3.06 17.78 -8.38
N VAL A 86 3.67 16.61 -8.13
CA VAL A 86 4.42 16.34 -6.89
C VAL A 86 5.54 17.35 -6.70
N MET A 87 6.31 17.63 -7.76
CA MET A 87 7.42 18.60 -7.72
C MET A 87 6.94 20.04 -7.50
N ALA A 88 5.84 20.45 -8.13
CA ALA A 88 5.27 21.78 -7.96
C ALA A 88 4.78 21.98 -6.52
N ILE A 89 4.04 21.01 -5.95
CA ILE A 89 3.60 21.10 -4.56
C ILE A 89 4.79 21.14 -3.61
N ALA A 90 5.79 20.28 -3.83
CA ALA A 90 7.00 20.26 -2.99
C ALA A 90 7.77 21.58 -3.02
N ASN A 91 7.85 22.23 -4.19
CA ASN A 91 8.58 23.51 -4.37
C ASN A 91 7.81 24.72 -3.82
N ASP A 92 6.50 24.77 -4.06
CA ASP A 92 5.70 25.99 -3.82
C ASP A 92 5.01 25.97 -2.44
N ILE A 93 4.76 24.77 -1.87
CA ILE A 93 4.01 24.60 -0.62
C ILE A 93 4.87 23.91 0.44
N GLY A 94 5.45 22.74 0.11
CA GLY A 94 6.29 21.95 0.99
C GLY A 94 6.19 20.46 0.70
N PHE A 95 7.28 19.73 0.95
CA PHE A 95 7.32 18.29 0.70
C PHE A 95 6.33 17.52 1.59
N GLU A 96 6.03 18.03 2.77
CA GLU A 96 5.05 17.46 3.71
C GLU A 96 3.62 17.51 3.21
N GLU A 97 3.32 18.28 2.16
CA GLU A 97 1.97 18.47 1.62
C GLU A 97 1.73 17.73 0.29
N ILE A 98 2.74 17.06 -0.28
CA ILE A 98 2.66 16.49 -1.64
C ILE A 98 1.49 15.52 -1.85
N PHE A 99 1.07 14.77 -0.84
CA PHE A 99 -0.05 13.83 -0.92
C PHE A 99 -1.34 14.45 -0.39
N ARG A 100 -1.29 15.15 0.75
CA ARG A 100 -2.45 15.82 1.33
C ARG A 100 -3.07 16.82 0.36
N TYR A 101 -2.24 17.61 -0.33
CA TYR A 101 -2.73 18.60 -1.31
C TYR A 101 -3.50 17.94 -2.46
N GLN A 102 -3.04 16.79 -2.94
CA GLN A 102 -3.70 16.04 -4.02
C GLN A 102 -5.03 15.40 -3.57
N LEU A 103 -5.18 15.06 -2.28
CA LEU A 103 -6.44 14.54 -1.75
C LEU A 103 -7.50 15.63 -1.54
N ARG A 104 -7.08 16.89 -1.29
CA ARG A 104 -8.00 18.01 -1.00
C ARG A 104 -8.94 18.27 -2.17
N GLY A 105 -10.25 18.22 -1.89
CA GLY A 105 -11.31 18.43 -2.88
C GLY A 105 -11.48 17.32 -3.90
N VAL A 106 -10.76 16.19 -3.72
CA VAL A 106 -10.82 15.03 -4.61
C VAL A 106 -11.35 13.80 -3.88
N ILE A 107 -10.86 13.53 -2.66
CA ILE A 107 -11.32 12.38 -1.87
C ILE A 107 -12.79 12.55 -1.45
N GLU A 108 -13.57 11.50 -1.59
CA GLU A 108 -15.01 11.47 -1.30
C GLU A 108 -15.34 10.44 -0.22
N PRO A 109 -16.49 10.57 0.45
CA PRO A 109 -16.94 9.54 1.40
C PRO A 109 -17.03 8.15 0.75
N GLY A 110 -16.47 7.15 1.43
CA GLY A 110 -16.38 5.77 0.96
C GLY A 110 -15.15 5.45 0.13
N ASP A 111 -14.37 6.44 -0.30
CA ASP A 111 -13.01 6.20 -0.78
C ASP A 111 -12.12 5.72 0.37
N ILE A 112 -11.04 5.02 0.07
CA ILE A 112 -10.05 4.59 1.06
C ILE A 112 -8.64 5.04 0.68
N VAL A 113 -7.77 5.09 1.68
CA VAL A 113 -6.35 5.38 1.50
C VAL A 113 -5.54 4.13 1.81
N LEU A 114 -4.59 3.79 0.94
CA LEU A 114 -3.55 2.80 1.14
C LEU A 114 -2.22 3.54 1.24
N ALA A 115 -1.74 3.75 2.45
CA ALA A 115 -0.54 4.54 2.73
C ALA A 115 0.65 3.62 3.02
N ILE A 116 1.79 3.85 2.34
CA ILE A 116 2.97 3.00 2.44
C ILE A 116 4.13 3.79 3.05
N SER A 117 4.60 3.37 4.22
CA SER A 117 5.76 3.97 4.89
C SER A 117 6.49 2.94 5.76
N GLY A 118 7.66 2.47 5.34
CA GLY A 118 8.44 1.51 6.10
C GLY A 118 8.71 1.97 7.55
N SER A 119 9.07 3.23 7.77
CA SER A 119 9.26 3.78 9.12
C SER A 119 7.94 4.13 9.85
N GLY A 120 6.85 4.28 9.11
CA GLY A 120 5.57 4.75 9.63
C GLY A 120 5.55 6.21 10.13
N ASN A 121 6.61 7.00 9.87
CA ASN A 121 6.77 8.34 10.45
C ASN A 121 7.04 9.47 9.43
N SER A 122 6.90 9.21 8.14
CA SER A 122 7.10 10.23 7.09
C SER A 122 5.98 11.27 7.15
N MET A 123 6.31 12.54 7.39
CA MET A 123 5.32 13.60 7.65
C MET A 123 4.33 13.81 6.50
N ASN A 124 4.78 13.73 5.24
CA ASN A 124 3.89 13.83 4.08
C ASN A 124 2.84 12.70 4.03
N ILE A 125 3.21 11.50 4.48
CA ILE A 125 2.29 10.36 4.62
C ILE A 125 1.31 10.63 5.77
N ILE A 126 1.82 11.03 6.93
CA ILE A 126 1.01 11.29 8.13
C ILE A 126 0.00 12.41 7.87
N ASN A 127 0.42 13.55 7.30
CA ASN A 127 -0.48 14.66 6.99
C ASN A 127 -1.62 14.26 6.05
N ALA A 128 -1.33 13.43 5.04
CA ALA A 128 -2.33 12.93 4.11
C ALA A 128 -3.32 11.96 4.78
N VAL A 129 -2.82 11.07 5.63
CA VAL A 129 -3.63 10.10 6.38
C VAL A 129 -4.53 10.82 7.41
N GLU A 130 -3.99 11.75 8.19
CA GLU A 130 -4.79 12.57 9.13
C GLU A 130 -5.91 13.31 8.41
N PHE A 131 -5.59 13.95 7.27
CA PHE A 131 -6.59 14.63 6.46
C PHE A 131 -7.68 13.67 5.96
N ALA A 132 -7.32 12.50 5.43
CA ALA A 132 -8.31 11.53 4.95
C ALA A 132 -9.22 11.02 6.10
N LYS A 133 -8.67 10.80 7.29
CA LYS A 133 -9.45 10.44 8.49
C LYS A 133 -10.41 11.55 8.91
N GLU A 134 -9.99 12.81 8.86
CA GLU A 134 -10.86 13.97 9.13
C GLU A 134 -12.05 14.06 8.14
N GLN A 135 -11.87 13.55 6.91
CA GLN A 135 -12.96 13.43 5.92
C GLN A 135 -13.82 12.16 6.10
N GLY A 136 -13.51 11.31 7.10
CA GLY A 136 -14.24 10.09 7.40
C GLY A 136 -13.84 8.88 6.55
N ASN A 137 -12.70 8.93 5.87
CA ASN A 137 -12.20 7.84 5.04
C ASN A 137 -11.39 6.83 5.85
N LYS A 138 -11.43 5.56 5.44
CA LYS A 138 -10.68 4.48 6.06
C LYS A 138 -9.25 4.38 5.53
N ILE A 139 -8.34 3.93 6.38
CA ILE A 139 -6.91 3.86 6.11
C ILE A 139 -6.42 2.42 6.24
N ILE A 140 -5.76 1.93 5.18
CA ILE A 140 -4.89 0.75 5.22
C ILE A 140 -3.45 1.26 5.25
N GLY A 141 -2.71 0.96 6.31
CA GLY A 141 -1.31 1.36 6.45
C GLY A 141 -0.36 0.20 6.26
N LEU A 142 0.61 0.32 5.34
CA LEU A 142 1.71 -0.62 5.18
C LEU A 142 2.94 -0.08 5.92
N THR A 143 3.42 -0.81 6.91
CA THR A 143 4.50 -0.37 7.81
C THR A 143 5.54 -1.46 8.07
N GLY A 144 6.68 -1.04 8.59
CA GLY A 144 7.74 -1.91 9.12
C GLY A 144 8.24 -1.42 10.48
N TYR A 145 9.40 -1.89 10.92
CA TYR A 145 10.02 -1.52 12.20
C TYR A 145 9.04 -1.63 13.38
N SER A 146 8.73 -0.51 14.03
CA SER A 146 7.75 -0.42 15.13
C SER A 146 6.36 0.00 14.66
N GLY A 147 6.15 0.18 13.37
CA GLY A 147 4.90 0.66 12.80
C GLY A 147 4.74 2.18 12.77
N GLY A 148 5.36 2.89 13.72
CA GLY A 148 5.29 4.35 13.84
C GLY A 148 3.87 4.90 13.93
N LYS A 149 3.74 6.20 13.70
CA LYS A 149 2.45 6.91 13.78
C LYS A 149 1.43 6.44 12.73
N LEU A 150 1.91 5.97 11.56
CA LEU A 150 1.01 5.43 10.53
C LEU A 150 0.23 4.22 11.04
N MET A 151 0.88 3.29 11.73
CA MET A 151 0.23 2.13 12.32
C MET A 151 -0.88 2.52 13.30
N GLU A 152 -0.62 3.53 14.17
CA GLU A 152 -1.60 4.04 15.13
C GLU A 152 -2.81 4.71 14.47
N LEU A 153 -2.59 5.37 13.33
CA LEU A 153 -3.64 6.07 12.57
C LEU A 153 -4.44 5.14 11.66
N SER A 154 -3.92 3.97 11.32
CA SER A 154 -4.56 3.05 10.38
C SER A 154 -5.77 2.34 10.99
N ASP A 155 -6.83 2.17 10.20
CA ASP A 155 -7.96 1.32 10.56
C ASP A 155 -7.59 -0.16 10.39
N ILE A 156 -6.74 -0.47 9.41
CA ILE A 156 -6.15 -1.78 9.17
C ILE A 156 -4.64 -1.60 8.97
N SER A 157 -3.83 -2.35 9.70
CA SER A 157 -2.37 -2.28 9.60
C SER A 157 -1.80 -3.56 9.00
N LEU A 158 -1.18 -3.42 7.83
CA LEU A 158 -0.37 -4.47 7.19
C LEU A 158 1.09 -4.25 7.59
N HIS A 159 1.49 -4.88 8.68
CA HIS A 159 2.77 -4.65 9.31
C HIS A 159 3.79 -5.74 8.97
N ALA A 160 4.98 -5.34 8.51
CA ALA A 160 6.16 -6.20 8.39
C ALA A 160 6.98 -6.09 9.69
N PRO A 161 6.90 -7.08 10.61
CA PRO A 161 7.52 -6.99 11.94
C PRO A 161 9.03 -7.25 11.90
N VAL A 162 9.78 -6.38 11.21
CA VAL A 162 11.22 -6.51 10.98
C VAL A 162 11.92 -5.15 11.00
N ASN A 163 13.16 -5.11 11.53
CA ASN A 163 13.99 -3.92 11.58
C ASN A 163 14.99 -3.87 10.39
N SER A 164 14.47 -4.03 9.17
CA SER A 164 15.24 -3.95 7.93
C SER A 164 14.39 -3.29 6.86
N MET A 165 14.90 -2.21 6.26
CA MET A 165 14.15 -1.49 5.22
C MET A 165 13.91 -2.38 3.99
N GLN A 166 14.94 -3.11 3.55
CA GLN A 166 14.86 -3.97 2.35
C GLN A 166 13.80 -5.05 2.54
N VAL A 167 13.88 -5.81 3.65
CA VAL A 167 12.90 -6.86 3.98
C VAL A 167 11.50 -6.25 4.15
N THR A 168 11.38 -5.06 4.75
CA THR A 168 10.09 -4.35 4.86
C THR A 168 9.50 -4.06 3.48
N GLU A 169 10.30 -3.53 2.55
CA GLU A 169 9.86 -3.22 1.19
C GLU A 169 9.52 -4.48 0.39
N ASP A 170 10.27 -5.57 0.56
CA ASP A 170 9.97 -6.87 -0.03
C ASP A 170 8.61 -7.41 0.47
N ILE A 171 8.36 -7.35 1.78
CA ILE A 171 7.07 -7.74 2.37
C ILE A 171 5.92 -6.87 1.87
N HIS A 172 6.13 -5.55 1.71
CA HIS A 172 5.11 -4.66 1.14
C HIS A 172 4.74 -5.06 -0.30
N MET A 173 5.72 -5.48 -1.09
CA MET A 173 5.47 -6.01 -2.44
C MET A 173 4.76 -7.37 -2.40
N ILE A 174 5.07 -8.21 -1.40
CA ILE A 174 4.36 -9.48 -1.20
C ILE A 174 2.89 -9.23 -0.85
N PHE A 175 2.55 -8.21 -0.05
CA PHE A 175 1.15 -7.85 0.19
C PHE A 175 0.41 -7.51 -1.11
N ASP A 176 1.02 -6.76 -2.02
CA ASP A 176 0.44 -6.44 -3.32
C ASP A 176 0.13 -7.70 -4.13
N HIS A 177 1.16 -8.50 -4.41
CA HIS A 177 1.01 -9.72 -5.21
C HIS A 177 0.07 -10.76 -4.57
N LEU A 178 0.07 -10.87 -3.23
CA LEU A 178 -0.83 -11.75 -2.49
C LEU A 178 -2.28 -11.30 -2.70
N MET A 179 -2.57 -10.01 -2.49
CA MET A 179 -3.91 -9.46 -2.66
C MET A 179 -4.40 -9.61 -4.10
N MET A 180 -3.57 -9.25 -5.08
CA MET A 180 -3.87 -9.46 -6.49
C MET A 180 -4.19 -10.94 -6.78
N SER A 181 -3.36 -11.87 -6.29
CA SER A 181 -3.54 -13.31 -6.55
C SER A 181 -4.82 -13.85 -5.93
N VAL A 182 -5.19 -13.40 -4.73
CA VAL A 182 -6.43 -13.79 -4.05
C VAL A 182 -7.65 -13.26 -4.82
N PHE A 183 -7.64 -11.99 -5.21
CA PHE A 183 -8.73 -11.42 -6.00
C PHE A 183 -8.85 -12.08 -7.38
N TYR A 184 -7.72 -12.39 -8.03
CA TYR A 184 -7.73 -13.09 -9.32
C TYR A 184 -8.43 -14.45 -9.22
N LEU A 185 -8.18 -15.19 -8.13
CA LEU A 185 -8.84 -16.45 -7.87
C LEU A 185 -10.35 -16.27 -7.65
N HIS A 186 -10.75 -15.32 -6.77
CA HIS A 186 -12.13 -15.18 -6.32
C HIS A 186 -13.02 -14.40 -7.30
N ILE A 187 -12.48 -13.43 -8.03
CA ILE A 187 -13.26 -12.59 -8.95
C ILE A 187 -13.21 -13.16 -10.37
N CYS A 188 -12.03 -13.59 -10.84
CA CYS A 188 -11.84 -14.06 -12.21
C CYS A 188 -11.91 -15.59 -12.33
N GLY A 189 -11.95 -16.33 -11.21
CA GLY A 189 -11.93 -17.81 -11.19
C GLY A 189 -10.62 -18.41 -11.69
N LYS A 190 -9.54 -17.64 -11.74
CA LYS A 190 -8.22 -18.06 -12.23
C LYS A 190 -7.22 -18.05 -11.08
N SER A 191 -6.39 -19.08 -10.92
CA SER A 191 -5.37 -19.14 -9.88
C SER A 191 -3.98 -18.93 -10.46
N HIS A 192 -3.24 -18.01 -9.88
CA HIS A 192 -1.81 -17.80 -10.08
C HIS A 192 -0.98 -18.34 -8.90
N ILE A 193 -1.63 -18.86 -7.85
CA ILE A 193 -0.95 -19.45 -6.70
C ILE A 193 -0.38 -20.81 -7.14
N CYS A 194 0.88 -21.07 -6.83
CA CYS A 194 1.55 -22.34 -7.14
C CYS A 194 0.73 -23.54 -6.66
N LYS A 195 0.56 -24.51 -7.52
CA LYS A 195 -0.09 -25.79 -7.23
C LYS A 195 0.93 -26.78 -6.73
#